data_eca86e908077aa47f19158367d0d4ac0
#
_entry.id   eca86e908077aa47f19158367d0d4ac0
#
_cell.length_a   1.000
_cell.length_b   1.000
_cell.length_c   1.000
_cell.angle_alpha   90.00
_cell.angle_beta   90.00
_cell.angle_gamma   90.00
#
_symmetry.space_group_name_H-M   'P 1'
#
loop_
_entity.id
_entity.type
_entity.pdbx_description
1 polymer ?
#
loop_
_entity_poly.entity_id
_entity_poly.type
_entity_poly.pdbx_seq_one_letter_code
_entity_poly.pdbx_strand_id
1 'polypeptide(L)'
;MAKKETIPTIIDTPEALTAKMAAMKEAQKIFATYTQEQVDKIFKAAATAADKMRIPLAKMAVEETGMGIMEDKVIKNHYAAEYVYNAYKNTQTCGVVEEDKAYGLKKILEPVGLIAAVIPTTNPTSTAIYKSLISLKTRNAIIISPHPRAKKSTIEAAKVVLEAAVAAGAPEGIIGWIDIPSLDLTNMVMQNADIILATGGPGMVKAAYSSGKPAVGVGPGNTPAIIDDSADIRLAVNSIIHSKTFDNGMICASEQSVTVLESIYKEVKEEFLYRGCYFLKKDEIEKVRKTILINGALNAKIVGQKAATIAEMAGVTVPAETKILIGEVESVDISEEFAHEKLSPVLAMYKAKNFDDAVAKAAQLVADGGYGHTSSLYINVNETEKMDKFEATMKTCRILINTPSSQGGIGDLYNFKLAPSLTLGCGSWGGNSVSENVGVKHLLNTKTVAERRENMLWMRTPEKVYFKKGCMPVALDELGTVMGKKRCFIVTDSFLYKNGYTKPIEDKLDQMGIVHTCFSDVAPDPSLASAKAGAKAMTAFEPDCIIALGGGSAMDAGKVMWMLYENPDADFSDMSMDFLDIRKRV
;
A
#
# COMPACT_ATOMS: atom_id res chain seq x y z
N MET A 1 44.59 17.01 14.62
CA MET A 1 43.35 17.80 14.69
C MET A 1 42.93 18.07 13.27
N ALA A 2 41.92 17.34 12.76
CA ALA A 2 41.35 17.62 11.45
C ALA A 2 40.66 19.01 11.54
N LYS A 3 40.95 19.90 10.60
CA LYS A 3 40.23 21.16 10.43
C LYS A 3 38.74 20.83 10.32
N LYS A 4 37.92 21.34 11.25
CA LYS A 4 36.49 21.40 11.04
C LYS A 4 36.27 22.26 9.79
N GLU A 5 35.98 21.62 8.66
CA GLU A 5 35.54 22.34 7.47
C GLU A 5 34.27 23.07 7.85
N THR A 6 34.31 24.40 7.75
CA THR A 6 33.13 25.25 7.99
C THR A 6 32.12 24.92 6.90
N ILE A 7 30.95 24.38 7.29
CA ILE A 7 29.85 24.12 6.36
C ILE A 7 29.44 25.47 5.75
N PRO A 8 29.39 25.58 4.43
CA PRO A 8 28.94 26.82 3.77
C PRO A 8 27.55 27.21 4.25
N THR A 9 27.35 28.49 4.48
CA THR A 9 26.06 29.02 4.95
C THR A 9 24.99 29.01 3.86
N ILE A 10 25.41 29.03 2.58
CA ILE A 10 24.53 29.01 1.40
C ILE A 10 24.90 27.80 0.54
N ILE A 11 23.91 27.02 0.16
CA ILE A 11 24.06 25.82 -0.67
C ILE A 11 23.62 26.16 -2.09
N ASP A 12 24.57 26.51 -2.93
CA ASP A 12 24.39 26.96 -4.32
C ASP A 12 25.41 26.36 -5.30
N THR A 13 26.41 25.60 -4.78
CA THR A 13 27.43 24.94 -5.57
C THR A 13 27.53 23.44 -5.24
N PRO A 14 28.10 22.61 -6.14
CA PRO A 14 28.34 21.19 -5.89
C PRO A 14 29.19 20.90 -4.65
N GLU A 15 30.22 21.73 -4.40
CA GLU A 15 31.10 21.58 -3.24
C GLU A 15 30.39 21.87 -1.94
N ALA A 16 29.60 22.96 -1.87
CA ALA A 16 28.79 23.33 -0.74
C ALA A 16 27.74 22.23 -0.42
N LEU A 17 27.11 21.71 -1.47
CA LEU A 17 26.14 20.62 -1.36
C LEU A 17 26.79 19.34 -0.83
N THR A 18 27.97 18.96 -1.34
CA THR A 18 28.71 17.77 -0.88
C THR A 18 29.03 17.86 0.61
N ALA A 19 29.58 19.00 1.04
CA ALA A 19 29.91 19.25 2.45
C ALA A 19 28.67 19.22 3.34
N LYS A 20 27.56 19.82 2.89
CA LYS A 20 26.27 19.80 3.60
C LYS A 20 25.73 18.38 3.76
N MET A 21 25.68 17.59 2.69
CA MET A 21 25.19 16.22 2.73
C MET A 21 26.05 15.33 3.64
N ALA A 22 27.37 15.50 3.62
CA ALA A 22 28.27 14.78 4.53
C ALA A 22 27.95 15.09 6.00
N ALA A 23 27.79 16.37 6.35
CA ALA A 23 27.43 16.78 7.70
C ALA A 23 26.04 16.26 8.13
N MET A 24 25.08 16.25 7.21
CA MET A 24 23.74 15.71 7.46
C MET A 24 23.77 14.20 7.70
N LYS A 25 24.61 13.45 7.00
CA LYS A 25 24.80 12.01 7.25
C LYS A 25 25.37 11.75 8.65
N GLU A 26 26.29 12.58 9.14
CA GLU A 26 26.78 12.48 10.52
C GLU A 26 25.68 12.81 11.55
N ALA A 27 24.90 13.86 11.32
CA ALA A 27 23.74 14.17 12.16
C ALA A 27 22.72 13.02 12.18
N GLN A 28 22.48 12.40 11.03
CA GLN A 28 21.58 11.25 10.92
C GLN A 28 22.07 10.02 11.71
N LYS A 29 23.39 9.73 11.69
CA LYS A 29 23.96 8.65 12.49
C LYS A 29 23.71 8.85 13.99
N ILE A 30 23.82 10.09 14.46
CA ILE A 30 23.50 10.44 15.85
C ILE A 30 22.01 10.23 16.10
N PHE A 31 21.15 10.74 15.21
CA PHE A 31 19.70 10.63 15.35
C PHE A 31 19.22 9.18 15.30
N ALA A 32 19.88 8.31 14.55
CA ALA A 32 19.57 6.87 14.48
C ALA A 32 19.66 6.16 15.84
N THR A 33 20.41 6.70 16.80
CA THR A 33 20.58 6.12 18.15
C THR A 33 19.48 6.54 19.12
N TYR A 34 18.58 7.46 18.74
CA TYR A 34 17.55 8.00 19.63
C TYR A 34 16.46 6.98 19.93
N THR A 35 15.95 7.07 21.16
CA THR A 35 14.82 6.27 21.64
C THR A 35 13.50 6.75 21.04
N GLN A 36 12.47 5.90 21.09
CA GLN A 36 11.12 6.28 20.65
C GLN A 36 10.60 7.52 21.35
N GLU A 37 10.83 7.66 22.66
CA GLU A 37 10.39 8.81 23.46
C GLU A 37 11.05 10.12 22.98
N GLN A 38 12.36 10.09 22.70
CA GLN A 38 13.08 11.24 22.17
C GLN A 38 12.54 11.65 20.79
N VAL A 39 12.31 10.66 19.92
CA VAL A 39 11.73 10.87 18.58
C VAL A 39 10.32 11.45 18.67
N ASP A 40 9.48 10.93 19.55
CA ASP A 40 8.10 11.39 19.70
C ASP A 40 8.02 12.81 20.24
N LYS A 41 8.92 13.19 21.16
CA LYS A 41 9.05 14.56 21.65
C LYS A 41 9.43 15.53 20.51
N ILE A 42 10.41 15.17 19.71
CA ILE A 42 10.86 15.96 18.55
C ILE A 42 9.75 16.08 17.51
N PHE A 43 9.11 14.98 17.16
CA PHE A 43 8.01 14.92 16.19
C PHE A 43 6.83 15.82 16.62
N LYS A 44 6.46 15.78 17.90
CA LYS A 44 5.40 16.64 18.46
C LYS A 44 5.77 18.11 18.36
N ALA A 45 6.97 18.48 18.78
CA ALA A 45 7.43 19.87 18.78
C ALA A 45 7.45 20.44 17.36
N ALA A 46 8.00 19.69 16.41
CA ALA A 46 8.08 20.06 15.00
C ALA A 46 6.69 20.24 14.36
N ALA A 47 5.78 19.29 14.58
CA ALA A 47 4.41 19.37 14.07
C ALA A 47 3.65 20.58 14.66
N THR A 48 3.77 20.81 15.97
CA THR A 48 3.13 21.94 16.65
C THR A 48 3.63 23.29 16.14
N ALA A 49 4.94 23.42 15.87
CA ALA A 49 5.51 24.65 15.34
C ALA A 49 5.05 24.91 13.90
N ALA A 50 5.06 23.86 13.06
CA ALA A 50 4.57 23.95 11.69
C ALA A 50 3.09 24.37 11.63
N ASP A 51 2.24 23.80 12.51
CA ASP A 51 0.83 24.17 12.58
C ASP A 51 0.61 25.62 13.01
N LYS A 52 1.36 26.11 14.00
CA LYS A 52 1.31 27.52 14.42
C LYS A 52 1.65 28.48 13.28
N MET A 53 2.53 28.06 12.38
CA MET A 53 2.98 28.86 11.24
C MET A 53 2.15 28.65 9.97
N ARG A 54 1.05 27.87 10.02
CA ARG A 54 0.23 27.52 8.86
C ARG A 54 -0.28 28.73 8.04
N ILE A 55 -0.66 29.83 8.72
CA ILE A 55 -1.16 31.05 8.08
C ILE A 55 -0.04 31.85 7.41
N PRO A 56 1.05 32.24 8.11
CA PRO A 56 2.17 32.92 7.48
C PRO A 56 2.77 32.17 6.30
N LEU A 57 2.95 30.86 6.43
CA LEU A 57 3.49 30.02 5.36
C LEU A 57 2.55 29.94 4.15
N ALA A 58 1.23 29.86 4.37
CA ALA A 58 0.24 29.89 3.28
C ALA A 58 0.28 31.20 2.51
N LYS A 59 0.30 32.34 3.22
CA LYS A 59 0.44 33.67 2.64
C LYS A 59 1.71 33.78 1.78
N MET A 60 2.85 33.40 2.34
CA MET A 60 4.13 33.40 1.65
C MET A 60 4.11 32.56 0.36
N ALA A 61 3.50 31.36 0.43
CA ALA A 61 3.40 30.47 -0.73
C ALA A 61 2.57 31.09 -1.87
N VAL A 62 1.45 31.73 -1.57
CA VAL A 62 0.61 32.40 -2.59
C VAL A 62 1.33 33.61 -3.17
N GLU A 63 1.94 34.45 -2.31
CA GLU A 63 2.69 35.65 -2.75
C GLU A 63 3.88 35.30 -3.64
N GLU A 64 4.60 34.22 -3.32
CA GLU A 64 5.78 33.80 -4.09
C GLU A 64 5.40 33.13 -5.41
N THR A 65 4.38 32.27 -5.42
CA THR A 65 4.05 31.44 -6.59
C THR A 65 3.01 32.06 -7.50
N GLY A 66 2.17 32.95 -6.98
CA GLY A 66 0.97 33.46 -7.67
C GLY A 66 -0.11 32.40 -7.89
N MET A 67 -0.07 31.28 -7.15
CA MET A 67 -0.92 30.10 -7.36
C MET A 67 -1.77 29.79 -6.13
N GLY A 68 -3.02 29.40 -6.37
CA GLY A 68 -3.92 28.85 -5.37
C GLY A 68 -4.66 29.89 -4.54
N ILE A 69 -5.18 29.42 -3.41
CA ILE A 69 -6.02 30.19 -2.47
C ILE A 69 -5.37 30.11 -1.09
N MET A 70 -5.20 31.28 -0.45
CA MET A 70 -4.51 31.36 0.85
C MET A 70 -5.20 30.50 1.90
N GLU A 71 -6.50 30.58 2.01
CA GLU A 71 -7.32 29.83 2.99
C GLU A 71 -7.17 28.32 2.81
N ASP A 72 -7.16 27.85 1.58
CA ASP A 72 -6.97 26.42 1.27
C ASP A 72 -5.55 25.96 1.54
N LYS A 73 -4.54 26.82 1.31
CA LYS A 73 -3.15 26.52 1.71
C LYS A 73 -2.96 26.49 3.21
N VAL A 74 -3.73 27.27 3.98
CA VAL A 74 -3.79 27.17 5.45
C VAL A 74 -4.29 25.78 5.85
N ILE A 75 -5.37 25.31 5.20
CA ILE A 75 -5.91 23.95 5.45
C ILE A 75 -4.87 22.89 5.08
N LYS A 76 -4.18 23.03 3.95
CA LYS A 76 -3.11 22.10 3.53
C LYS A 76 -1.94 22.04 4.53
N ASN A 77 -1.51 23.20 5.05
CA ASN A 77 -0.43 23.27 6.04
C ASN A 77 -0.86 22.65 7.37
N HIS A 78 -2.09 22.94 7.83
CA HIS A 78 -2.70 22.31 8.98
C HIS A 78 -2.79 20.78 8.84
N TYR A 79 -3.27 20.32 7.69
CA TYR A 79 -3.32 18.91 7.36
C TYR A 79 -1.93 18.24 7.41
N ALA A 80 -0.93 18.86 6.77
CA ALA A 80 0.44 18.35 6.75
C ALA A 80 1.09 18.29 8.14
N ALA A 81 0.70 19.17 9.05
CA ALA A 81 1.21 19.23 10.42
C ALA A 81 0.39 18.35 11.37
N GLU A 82 -0.89 18.66 11.57
CA GLU A 82 -1.70 18.06 12.65
C GLU A 82 -2.25 16.69 12.26
N TYR A 83 -2.79 16.50 11.06
CA TYR A 83 -3.31 15.18 10.65
C TYR A 83 -2.19 14.16 10.57
N VAL A 84 -1.06 14.53 9.98
CA VAL A 84 0.12 13.66 9.91
C VAL A 84 0.65 13.32 11.31
N TYR A 85 0.71 14.30 12.20
CA TYR A 85 1.07 14.06 13.61
C TYR A 85 0.10 13.10 14.29
N ASN A 86 -1.19 13.33 14.18
CA ASN A 86 -2.22 12.49 14.81
C ASN A 86 -2.21 11.06 14.30
N ALA A 87 -1.96 10.86 13.00
CA ALA A 87 -1.86 9.53 12.41
C ALA A 87 -0.66 8.73 12.91
N TYR A 88 0.48 9.41 13.16
CA TYR A 88 1.73 8.71 13.45
C TYR A 88 2.27 8.90 14.89
N LYS A 89 1.64 9.72 15.74
CA LYS A 89 2.13 9.98 17.11
C LYS A 89 2.32 8.71 17.95
N ASN A 90 1.47 7.70 17.76
CA ASN A 90 1.52 6.42 18.48
C ASN A 90 2.21 5.31 17.69
N THR A 91 2.73 5.59 16.49
CA THR A 91 3.41 4.59 15.67
C THR A 91 4.81 4.35 16.18
N GLN A 92 5.13 3.12 16.51
CA GLN A 92 6.48 2.72 16.87
C GLN A 92 7.36 2.68 15.61
N THR A 93 8.51 3.34 15.66
CA THR A 93 9.47 3.45 14.54
C THR A 93 10.90 3.15 14.95
N CYS A 94 11.11 2.75 16.21
CA CYS A 94 12.41 2.49 16.80
C CYS A 94 12.45 1.12 17.46
N GLY A 95 13.55 0.40 17.28
CA GLY A 95 13.82 -0.84 17.99
C GLY A 95 12.94 -2.02 17.55
N VAL A 96 12.71 -2.95 18.46
CA VAL A 96 11.90 -4.14 18.21
C VAL A 96 10.41 -3.76 18.21
N VAL A 97 9.74 -3.97 17.08
CA VAL A 97 8.31 -3.63 16.91
C VAL A 97 7.39 -4.85 16.87
N GLU A 98 7.97 -6.01 16.63
CA GLU A 98 7.25 -7.28 16.64
C GLU A 98 8.18 -8.35 17.19
N GLU A 99 7.70 -9.17 18.10
CA GLU A 99 8.41 -10.32 18.62
C GLU A 99 7.45 -11.51 18.74
N ASP A 100 7.74 -12.56 17.98
CA ASP A 100 7.07 -13.86 18.09
C ASP A 100 8.01 -14.86 18.76
N LYS A 101 7.80 -15.07 20.04
CA LYS A 101 8.63 -15.99 20.85
C LYS A 101 8.41 -17.45 20.50
N ALA A 102 7.23 -17.81 19.99
CA ALA A 102 6.93 -19.19 19.62
C ALA A 102 7.74 -19.61 18.39
N TYR A 103 7.77 -18.74 17.37
CA TYR A 103 8.53 -19.00 16.15
C TYR A 103 9.95 -18.42 16.18
N GLY A 104 10.34 -17.72 17.26
CA GLY A 104 11.68 -17.14 17.40
C GLY A 104 11.96 -16.04 16.38
N LEU A 105 10.98 -15.18 16.13
CA LEU A 105 11.07 -14.14 15.11
C LEU A 105 10.96 -12.75 15.74
N LYS A 106 11.83 -11.82 15.34
CA LYS A 106 11.79 -10.42 15.74
C LYS A 106 11.89 -9.52 14.51
N LYS A 107 11.16 -8.41 14.51
CA LYS A 107 11.31 -7.32 13.53
C LYS A 107 11.85 -6.08 14.24
N ILE A 108 12.92 -5.53 13.70
CA ILE A 108 13.61 -4.33 14.20
C ILE A 108 13.55 -3.28 13.12
N LEU A 109 13.12 -2.07 13.48
CA LEU A 109 13.04 -0.94 12.55
C LEU A 109 14.28 -0.05 12.65
N GLU A 110 14.84 0.27 11.48
CA GLU A 110 16.00 1.13 11.30
C GLU A 110 15.70 2.25 10.30
N PRO A 111 16.29 3.45 10.46
CA PRO A 111 16.17 4.51 9.46
C PRO A 111 16.79 4.10 8.13
N VAL A 112 16.33 4.71 7.04
CA VAL A 112 16.91 4.50 5.71
C VAL A 112 18.16 5.34 5.47
N GLY A 113 18.32 6.47 6.18
CA GLY A 113 19.50 7.34 6.09
C GLY A 113 19.17 8.78 5.70
N LEU A 114 19.84 9.32 4.68
CA LEU A 114 19.60 10.66 4.13
C LEU A 114 18.57 10.59 2.99
N ILE A 115 17.47 11.31 3.13
CA ILE A 115 16.40 11.39 2.14
C ILE A 115 16.61 12.60 1.24
N ALA A 116 16.59 12.40 -0.08
CA ALA A 116 16.47 13.48 -1.07
C ALA A 116 15.00 13.82 -1.28
N ALA A 117 14.56 15.01 -0.92
CA ALA A 117 13.17 15.43 -1.07
C ALA A 117 13.03 16.48 -2.17
N VAL A 118 12.36 16.14 -3.26
CA VAL A 118 11.99 17.10 -4.31
C VAL A 118 10.60 17.65 -4.01
N ILE A 119 10.47 18.98 -3.97
CA ILE A 119 9.24 19.69 -3.57
C ILE A 119 8.64 20.42 -4.78
N PRO A 120 7.32 20.24 -5.06
CA PRO A 120 6.66 20.90 -6.19
C PRO A 120 6.31 22.35 -5.90
N THR A 121 6.03 23.12 -6.97
CA THR A 121 5.55 24.52 -6.88
C THR A 121 4.13 24.60 -6.31
N THR A 122 3.30 23.60 -6.59
CA THR A 122 1.85 23.61 -6.29
C THR A 122 1.55 23.55 -4.80
N ASN A 123 2.39 22.82 -4.03
CA ASN A 123 2.20 22.59 -2.61
C ASN A 123 3.53 22.73 -1.83
N PRO A 124 4.20 23.89 -1.91
CA PRO A 124 5.58 24.01 -1.43
C PRO A 124 5.72 23.85 0.07
N THR A 125 4.91 24.54 0.85
CA THR A 125 4.99 24.55 2.32
C THR A 125 4.44 23.28 2.93
N SER A 126 3.25 22.85 2.53
CA SER A 126 2.63 21.63 3.07
C SER A 126 3.44 20.37 2.76
N THR A 127 4.02 20.27 1.54
CA THR A 127 4.87 19.12 1.17
C THR A 127 6.19 19.12 1.95
N ALA A 128 6.80 20.29 2.17
CA ALA A 128 8.01 20.41 2.98
C ALA A 128 7.76 20.03 4.44
N ILE A 129 6.66 20.50 5.04
CA ILE A 129 6.23 20.13 6.40
C ILE A 129 6.04 18.61 6.48
N TYR A 130 5.20 18.04 5.61
CA TYR A 130 4.86 16.63 5.60
C TYR A 130 6.10 15.74 5.48
N LYS A 131 6.94 15.98 4.47
CA LYS A 131 8.14 15.16 4.24
C LYS A 131 9.14 15.28 5.40
N SER A 132 9.31 16.46 5.98
CA SER A 132 10.16 16.67 7.13
C SER A 132 9.65 15.93 8.36
N LEU A 133 8.35 15.97 8.63
CA LEU A 133 7.74 15.29 9.78
C LEU A 133 7.88 13.77 9.71
N ILE A 134 7.56 13.15 8.57
CA ILE A 134 7.70 11.69 8.43
C ILE A 134 9.17 11.25 8.46
N SER A 135 10.11 12.11 8.02
CA SER A 135 11.55 11.86 8.11
C SER A 135 12.03 11.92 9.57
N LEU A 136 11.61 12.92 10.34
CA LEU A 136 11.92 13.03 11.77
C LEU A 136 11.36 11.85 12.57
N LYS A 137 10.09 11.45 12.32
CA LYS A 137 9.46 10.31 13.00
C LYS A 137 10.22 9.01 12.79
N THR A 138 10.94 8.89 11.68
CA THR A 138 11.69 7.69 11.30
C THR A 138 13.20 7.81 11.49
N ARG A 139 13.68 8.83 12.20
CA ARG A 139 15.09 9.08 12.50
C ARG A 139 15.97 9.28 11.25
N ASN A 140 15.38 9.78 10.17
CA ASN A 140 16.11 10.08 8.94
C ASN A 140 16.52 11.54 8.87
N ALA A 141 17.64 11.82 8.19
CA ALA A 141 17.92 13.17 7.70
C ALA A 141 17.20 13.42 6.38
N ILE A 142 16.89 14.67 6.10
CA ILE A 142 16.22 15.06 4.85
C ILE A 142 16.85 16.32 4.27
N ILE A 143 17.25 16.24 2.98
CA ILE A 143 17.70 17.38 2.20
C ILE A 143 16.65 17.74 1.16
N ILE A 144 16.20 19.00 1.20
CA ILE A 144 15.12 19.51 0.37
C ILE A 144 15.67 20.21 -0.85
N SER A 145 15.22 19.79 -2.04
CA SER A 145 15.39 20.52 -3.29
C SER A 145 14.09 21.24 -3.61
N PRO A 146 13.98 22.54 -3.32
CA PRO A 146 12.78 23.32 -3.62
C PRO A 146 12.68 23.63 -5.10
N HIS A 147 11.45 23.80 -5.59
CA HIS A 147 11.24 24.31 -6.93
C HIS A 147 11.70 25.79 -7.01
N PRO A 148 12.42 26.24 -8.07
CA PRO A 148 12.94 27.61 -8.15
C PRO A 148 11.92 28.72 -7.93
N ARG A 149 10.66 28.52 -8.37
CA ARG A 149 9.55 29.49 -8.20
C ARG A 149 8.85 29.45 -6.85
N ALA A 150 9.27 28.55 -5.94
CA ALA A 150 8.68 28.39 -4.60
C ALA A 150 9.76 28.16 -3.53
N LYS A 151 10.99 28.61 -3.81
CA LYS A 151 12.13 28.30 -2.94
C LYS A 151 12.04 28.95 -1.57
N LYS A 152 11.57 30.22 -1.49
CA LYS A 152 11.50 30.96 -0.23
C LYS A 152 10.50 30.34 0.73
N SER A 153 9.28 30.09 0.28
CA SER A 153 8.23 29.48 1.10
C SER A 153 8.56 28.03 1.49
N THR A 154 9.18 27.26 0.61
CA THR A 154 9.63 25.89 0.90
C THR A 154 10.71 25.88 1.97
N ILE A 155 11.73 26.75 1.83
CA ILE A 155 12.84 26.85 2.80
C ILE A 155 12.33 27.32 4.15
N GLU A 156 11.45 28.32 4.19
CA GLU A 156 10.90 28.83 5.46
C GLU A 156 10.10 27.73 6.19
N ALA A 157 9.29 26.95 5.46
CA ALA A 157 8.58 25.82 6.05
C ALA A 157 9.54 24.76 6.64
N ALA A 158 10.61 24.42 5.92
CA ALA A 158 11.63 23.50 6.40
C ALA A 158 12.40 24.04 7.62
N LYS A 159 12.68 25.34 7.64
CA LYS A 159 13.37 26.04 8.72
C LYS A 159 12.55 26.02 10.00
N VAL A 160 11.25 26.33 9.94
CA VAL A 160 10.33 26.25 11.09
C VAL A 160 10.34 24.85 11.71
N VAL A 161 10.31 23.80 10.89
CA VAL A 161 10.34 22.41 11.36
C VAL A 161 11.70 22.08 11.98
N LEU A 162 12.82 22.50 11.35
CA LEU A 162 14.17 22.26 11.84
C LEU A 162 14.40 22.93 13.20
N GLU A 163 14.10 24.21 13.32
CA GLU A 163 14.31 24.98 14.55
C GLU A 163 13.56 24.37 15.73
N ALA A 164 12.30 23.97 15.52
CA ALA A 164 11.50 23.30 16.55
C ALA A 164 12.04 21.91 16.90
N ALA A 165 12.50 21.15 15.92
CA ALA A 165 13.09 19.83 16.11
C ALA A 165 14.38 19.93 16.94
N VAL A 166 15.27 20.86 16.60
CA VAL A 166 16.54 21.09 17.32
C VAL A 166 16.28 21.58 18.75
N ALA A 167 15.35 22.51 18.93
CA ALA A 167 14.95 22.97 20.27
C ALA A 167 14.38 21.83 21.14
N ALA A 168 13.79 20.80 20.53
CA ALA A 168 13.30 19.60 21.20
C ALA A 168 14.37 18.53 21.43
N GLY A 169 15.58 18.71 20.88
CA GLY A 169 16.74 17.84 21.06
C GLY A 169 17.20 17.08 19.81
N ALA A 170 16.67 17.37 18.62
CA ALA A 170 17.19 16.78 17.39
C ALA A 170 18.61 17.28 17.09
N PRO A 171 19.47 16.49 16.40
CA PRO A 171 20.78 16.95 15.98
C PRO A 171 20.67 18.14 15.03
N GLU A 172 21.57 19.12 15.19
CA GLU A 172 21.71 20.21 14.24
C GLU A 172 21.99 19.66 12.83
N GLY A 173 21.35 20.25 11.82
CA GLY A 173 21.55 19.84 10.43
C GLY A 173 20.78 18.59 10.00
N ILE A 174 19.82 18.08 10.83
CA ILE A 174 19.02 16.92 10.45
C ILE A 174 18.06 17.21 9.26
N ILE A 175 17.69 18.47 9.06
CA ILE A 175 16.97 18.96 7.88
C ILE A 175 17.86 19.99 7.19
N GLY A 176 17.98 19.89 5.87
CA GLY A 176 18.73 20.82 5.05
C GLY A 176 18.03 21.10 3.73
N TRP A 177 18.52 22.08 2.97
CA TRP A 177 17.95 22.48 1.70
C TRP A 177 19.01 23.05 0.75
N ILE A 178 18.64 23.18 -0.53
CA ILE A 178 19.40 23.91 -1.53
C ILE A 178 18.86 25.34 -1.55
N ASP A 179 19.73 26.35 -1.33
CA ASP A 179 19.31 27.76 -1.28
C ASP A 179 19.07 28.33 -2.67
N ILE A 180 19.86 27.91 -3.67
CA ILE A 180 19.71 28.28 -5.07
C ILE A 180 19.56 27.01 -5.90
N PRO A 181 18.32 26.50 -6.06
CA PRO A 181 18.08 25.22 -6.73
C PRO A 181 18.37 25.32 -8.23
N SER A 182 19.10 24.33 -8.73
CA SER A 182 19.29 24.06 -10.15
C SER A 182 19.00 22.60 -10.46
N LEU A 183 18.86 22.27 -11.74
CA LEU A 183 18.64 20.88 -12.15
C LEU A 183 19.84 20.00 -11.78
N ASP A 184 21.08 20.52 -11.95
CA ASP A 184 22.30 19.80 -11.64
C ASP A 184 22.43 19.51 -10.15
N LEU A 185 22.19 20.50 -9.28
CA LEU A 185 22.19 20.28 -7.83
C LEU A 185 21.08 19.32 -7.39
N THR A 186 19.90 19.39 -8.00
CA THR A 186 18.80 18.45 -7.72
C THR A 186 19.19 17.02 -8.11
N ASN A 187 19.77 16.84 -9.29
CA ASN A 187 20.27 15.53 -9.73
C ASN A 187 21.37 15.01 -8.80
N MET A 188 22.28 15.87 -8.39
CA MET A 188 23.36 15.54 -7.46
C MET A 188 22.82 15.09 -6.09
N VAL A 189 21.80 15.77 -5.54
CA VAL A 189 21.12 15.33 -4.32
C VAL A 189 20.53 13.95 -4.49
N MET A 190 19.80 13.69 -5.59
CA MET A 190 19.21 12.39 -5.87
C MET A 190 20.25 11.27 -6.00
N GLN A 191 21.38 11.54 -6.63
CA GLN A 191 22.46 10.56 -6.81
C GLN A 191 23.23 10.21 -5.53
N ASN A 192 23.28 11.12 -4.55
CA ASN A 192 24.10 10.97 -3.35
C ASN A 192 23.31 10.72 -2.05
N ALA A 193 21.99 10.78 -2.09
CA ALA A 193 21.12 10.38 -0.99
C ALA A 193 20.99 8.84 -0.89
N ASP A 194 20.41 8.37 0.19
CA ASP A 194 20.15 6.94 0.40
C ASP A 194 18.81 6.51 -0.18
N ILE A 195 17.82 7.40 -0.18
CA ILE A 195 16.51 7.23 -0.83
C ILE A 195 15.99 8.58 -1.35
N ILE A 196 15.18 8.53 -2.39
CA ILE A 196 14.56 9.71 -3.00
C ILE A 196 13.06 9.72 -2.71
N LEU A 197 12.55 10.86 -2.26
CA LEU A 197 11.13 11.14 -2.06
C LEU A 197 10.72 12.30 -2.97
N ALA A 198 10.37 11.99 -4.24
CA ALA A 198 10.10 12.98 -5.27
C ALA A 198 8.60 13.20 -5.49
N THR A 199 8.19 14.47 -5.50
CA THR A 199 6.87 14.89 -5.93
C THR A 199 7.06 15.98 -6.98
N GLY A 200 6.60 15.74 -8.21
CA GLY A 200 6.83 16.69 -9.30
C GLY A 200 6.29 16.21 -10.64
N GLY A 201 6.60 16.95 -11.69
CA GLY A 201 6.19 16.59 -13.04
C GLY A 201 6.89 15.32 -13.57
N PRO A 202 6.41 14.75 -14.71
CA PRO A 202 6.89 13.47 -15.23
C PRO A 202 8.41 13.40 -15.43
N GLY A 203 9.03 14.48 -15.90
CA GLY A 203 10.47 14.54 -16.11
C GLY A 203 11.28 14.39 -14.81
N MET A 204 10.82 14.99 -13.71
CA MET A 204 11.48 14.89 -12.41
C MET A 204 11.30 13.50 -11.79
N VAL A 205 10.14 12.91 -11.94
CA VAL A 205 9.88 11.53 -11.48
C VAL A 205 10.74 10.54 -12.25
N LYS A 206 10.86 10.71 -13.57
CA LYS A 206 11.76 9.90 -14.42
C LYS A 206 13.21 10.06 -13.98
N ALA A 207 13.67 11.28 -13.68
CA ALA A 207 15.03 11.53 -13.19
C ALA A 207 15.26 10.82 -11.84
N ALA A 208 14.30 10.85 -10.92
CA ALA A 208 14.38 10.18 -9.63
C ALA A 208 14.57 8.65 -9.80
N TYR A 209 13.74 7.99 -10.60
CA TYR A 209 13.87 6.56 -10.86
C TYR A 209 15.11 6.17 -11.69
N SER A 210 15.65 7.10 -12.49
CA SER A 210 16.86 6.88 -13.30
C SER A 210 18.15 7.20 -12.55
N SER A 211 18.09 7.66 -11.32
CA SER A 211 19.26 8.06 -10.51
C SER A 211 20.12 6.89 -10.02
N GLY A 212 19.63 5.66 -10.10
CA GLY A 212 20.28 4.47 -9.53
C GLY A 212 20.12 4.32 -8.02
N LYS A 213 19.25 5.14 -7.38
CA LYS A 213 18.93 5.06 -5.96
C LYS A 213 17.48 4.58 -5.77
N PRO A 214 17.17 3.94 -4.63
CA PRO A 214 15.78 3.69 -4.26
C PRO A 214 14.99 5.00 -4.32
N ALA A 215 13.84 4.97 -4.99
CA ALA A 215 13.03 6.15 -5.17
C ALA A 215 11.56 5.87 -4.89
N VAL A 216 10.92 6.82 -4.21
CA VAL A 216 9.47 6.95 -4.09
C VAL A 216 9.10 8.24 -4.83
N GLY A 217 8.77 8.09 -6.09
CA GLY A 217 8.40 9.20 -6.97
C GLY A 217 6.93 9.12 -7.33
N VAL A 218 6.26 10.27 -7.33
CA VAL A 218 4.85 10.38 -7.72
C VAL A 218 4.71 11.43 -8.79
N GLY A 219 4.08 11.02 -9.89
CA GLY A 219 3.83 11.83 -11.08
C GLY A 219 2.44 12.47 -11.10
N PRO A 220 2.04 12.97 -12.29
CA PRO A 220 0.73 13.58 -12.50
C PRO A 220 -0.40 12.57 -12.34
N GLY A 221 -1.60 13.08 -12.04
CA GLY A 221 -2.82 12.30 -11.98
C GLY A 221 -3.86 12.79 -12.97
N ASN A 222 -4.55 11.87 -13.63
CA ASN A 222 -5.68 12.21 -14.50
C ASN A 222 -6.94 11.54 -13.97
N THR A 223 -7.43 12.03 -12.84
CA THR A 223 -8.53 11.44 -12.10
C THR A 223 -9.86 11.58 -12.83
N PRO A 224 -10.48 10.50 -13.33
CA PRO A 224 -11.84 10.52 -13.84
C PRO A 224 -12.84 10.33 -12.70
N ALA A 225 -14.00 10.98 -12.79
CA ALA A 225 -15.17 10.71 -11.97
C ALA A 225 -16.31 10.16 -12.83
N ILE A 226 -17.10 9.23 -12.29
CA ILE A 226 -18.34 8.76 -12.91
C ILE A 226 -19.51 9.17 -12.00
N ILE A 227 -20.59 9.66 -12.58
CA ILE A 227 -21.88 9.83 -11.90
C ILE A 227 -22.86 8.85 -12.51
N ASP A 228 -23.18 7.79 -11.74
CA ASP A 228 -24.15 6.77 -12.09
C ASP A 228 -25.58 7.29 -11.92
N ASP A 229 -26.54 6.70 -12.63
CA ASP A 229 -27.95 7.09 -12.55
C ASP A 229 -28.62 6.77 -11.19
N SER A 230 -28.00 5.95 -10.38
CA SER A 230 -28.40 5.67 -8.99
C SER A 230 -27.81 6.66 -7.96
N ALA A 231 -26.93 7.57 -8.39
CA ALA A 231 -26.23 8.49 -7.49
C ALA A 231 -27.14 9.57 -6.90
N ASP A 232 -26.80 10.05 -5.70
CA ASP A 232 -27.28 11.35 -5.23
C ASP A 232 -26.55 12.46 -6.02
N ILE A 233 -27.27 13.04 -6.98
CA ILE A 233 -26.72 14.05 -7.90
C ILE A 233 -26.23 15.28 -7.13
N ARG A 234 -26.93 15.70 -6.08
CA ARG A 234 -26.52 16.89 -5.29
C ARG A 234 -25.21 16.63 -4.54
N LEU A 235 -25.09 15.44 -3.94
CA LEU A 235 -23.86 15.01 -3.27
C LEU A 235 -22.70 14.92 -4.28
N ALA A 236 -22.92 14.27 -5.42
CA ALA A 236 -21.92 14.07 -6.46
C ALA A 236 -21.37 15.39 -7.00
N VAL A 237 -22.25 16.27 -7.47
CA VAL A 237 -21.89 17.57 -8.04
C VAL A 237 -21.21 18.46 -6.99
N ASN A 238 -21.75 18.52 -5.76
CA ASN A 238 -21.13 19.29 -4.68
C ASN A 238 -19.72 18.78 -4.34
N SER A 239 -19.53 17.48 -4.26
CA SER A 239 -18.24 16.86 -3.98
C SER A 239 -17.22 17.15 -5.06
N ILE A 240 -17.60 17.05 -6.34
CA ILE A 240 -16.73 17.36 -7.48
C ILE A 240 -16.36 18.86 -7.48
N ILE A 241 -17.31 19.75 -7.24
CA ILE A 241 -17.03 21.19 -7.16
C ILE A 241 -16.09 21.49 -6.01
N HIS A 242 -16.37 20.95 -4.81
CA HIS A 242 -15.52 21.14 -3.63
C HIS A 242 -14.09 20.64 -3.87
N SER A 243 -13.94 19.47 -4.47
CA SER A 243 -12.65 18.90 -4.82
C SER A 243 -11.90 19.72 -5.88
N LYS A 244 -12.61 20.13 -6.95
CA LYS A 244 -12.00 20.82 -8.11
C LYS A 244 -11.67 22.28 -7.84
N THR A 245 -12.35 22.92 -6.89
CA THR A 245 -12.07 24.33 -6.52
C THR A 245 -11.08 24.44 -5.37
N PHE A 246 -10.84 23.37 -4.59
CA PHE A 246 -9.90 23.39 -3.50
C PHE A 246 -8.49 23.73 -3.99
N ASP A 247 -7.97 24.84 -3.48
CA ASP A 247 -6.70 25.45 -3.91
C ASP A 247 -6.60 25.60 -5.44
N ASN A 248 -7.71 25.98 -6.09
CA ASN A 248 -7.85 26.06 -7.54
C ASN A 248 -7.46 24.77 -8.28
N GLY A 249 -7.80 23.60 -7.73
CA GLY A 249 -7.61 22.31 -8.40
C GLY A 249 -6.16 21.80 -8.45
N MET A 250 -5.29 22.30 -7.59
CA MET A 250 -3.87 21.94 -7.60
C MET A 250 -3.51 20.63 -6.88
N ILE A 251 -4.45 19.93 -6.25
CA ILE A 251 -4.18 18.59 -5.78
C ILE A 251 -4.23 17.62 -6.96
N CYS A 252 -3.18 16.82 -7.14
CA CYS A 252 -3.07 15.85 -8.24
C CYS A 252 -4.18 14.77 -8.25
N ALA A 253 -4.87 14.56 -7.12
CA ALA A 253 -6.03 13.70 -7.02
C ALA A 253 -7.35 14.40 -7.41
N SER A 254 -7.35 15.71 -7.75
CA SER A 254 -8.59 16.38 -8.12
C SER A 254 -9.13 15.84 -9.45
N GLU A 255 -10.45 15.79 -9.56
CA GLU A 255 -11.13 15.32 -10.77
C GLU A 255 -10.72 16.15 -11.99
N GLN A 256 -10.28 15.49 -13.06
CA GLN A 256 -9.94 16.13 -14.32
C GLN A 256 -11.08 16.02 -15.33
N SER A 257 -11.95 15.04 -15.12
CA SER A 257 -13.11 14.78 -15.95
C SER A 257 -14.26 14.20 -15.14
N VAL A 258 -15.48 14.39 -15.65
CA VAL A 258 -16.67 13.70 -15.15
C VAL A 258 -17.42 13.05 -16.31
N THR A 259 -17.70 11.77 -16.18
CA THR A 259 -18.53 11.01 -17.12
C THR A 259 -19.89 10.77 -16.50
N VAL A 260 -20.94 11.22 -17.15
CA VAL A 260 -22.31 11.19 -16.66
C VAL A 260 -23.17 10.32 -17.55
N LEU A 261 -24.00 9.44 -16.97
CA LEU A 261 -24.93 8.62 -17.71
C LEU A 261 -25.99 9.49 -18.38
N GLU A 262 -26.34 9.13 -19.63
CA GLU A 262 -27.25 9.90 -20.47
C GLU A 262 -28.61 10.13 -19.83
N SER A 263 -29.10 9.16 -19.04
CA SER A 263 -30.39 9.21 -18.32
C SER A 263 -30.53 10.41 -17.37
N ILE A 264 -29.41 10.80 -16.72
CA ILE A 264 -29.35 11.89 -15.71
C ILE A 264 -28.53 13.10 -16.19
N TYR A 265 -28.02 13.07 -17.40
CA TYR A 265 -27.06 14.08 -17.90
C TYR A 265 -27.59 15.52 -17.78
N LYS A 266 -28.86 15.72 -18.14
CA LYS A 266 -29.50 17.03 -18.07
C LYS A 266 -29.59 17.56 -16.64
N GLU A 267 -30.01 16.70 -15.70
CA GLU A 267 -30.16 17.06 -14.29
C GLU A 267 -28.81 17.39 -13.65
N VAL A 268 -27.77 16.57 -13.92
CA VAL A 268 -26.40 16.85 -13.46
C VAL A 268 -25.88 18.18 -14.00
N LYS A 269 -26.11 18.47 -15.29
CA LYS A 269 -25.73 19.74 -15.90
C LYS A 269 -26.43 20.93 -15.24
N GLU A 270 -27.75 20.84 -14.98
CA GLU A 270 -28.52 21.86 -14.29
C GLU A 270 -28.00 22.10 -12.86
N GLU A 271 -27.62 21.04 -12.13
CA GLU A 271 -27.06 21.16 -10.80
C GLU A 271 -25.66 21.83 -10.81
N PHE A 272 -24.79 21.54 -11.78
CA PHE A 272 -23.51 22.25 -11.94
C PHE A 272 -23.74 23.75 -12.22
N LEU A 273 -24.67 24.08 -13.13
CA LEU A 273 -25.04 25.48 -13.43
C LEU A 273 -25.59 26.20 -12.19
N TYR A 274 -26.51 25.56 -11.47
CA TYR A 274 -27.08 26.11 -10.25
C TYR A 274 -26.01 26.45 -9.20
N ARG A 275 -24.95 25.65 -9.13
CA ARG A 275 -23.84 25.84 -8.17
C ARG A 275 -22.75 26.79 -8.67
N GLY A 276 -22.93 27.46 -9.80
CA GLY A 276 -22.03 28.50 -10.30
C GLY A 276 -20.89 28.00 -11.19
N CYS A 277 -21.04 26.84 -11.81
CA CYS A 277 -20.15 26.39 -12.88
C CYS A 277 -20.59 26.98 -14.22
N TYR A 278 -19.66 27.17 -15.14
CA TYR A 278 -19.89 27.72 -16.47
C TYR A 278 -19.65 26.66 -17.55
N PHE A 279 -20.66 26.36 -18.35
CA PHE A 279 -20.54 25.49 -19.51
C PHE A 279 -20.10 26.29 -20.73
N LEU A 280 -18.94 25.95 -21.25
CA LEU A 280 -18.35 26.60 -22.42
C LEU A 280 -19.20 26.34 -23.68
N LYS A 281 -19.42 27.34 -24.49
CA LYS A 281 -20.04 27.22 -25.81
C LYS A 281 -19.04 26.61 -26.79
N LYS A 282 -19.50 26.14 -27.95
CA LYS A 282 -18.63 25.46 -28.93
C LYS A 282 -17.40 26.29 -29.35
N ASP A 283 -17.58 27.60 -29.60
CA ASP A 283 -16.49 28.50 -29.95
C ASP A 283 -15.57 28.80 -28.75
N GLU A 284 -16.10 28.78 -27.53
CA GLU A 284 -15.35 28.99 -26.29
C GLU A 284 -14.50 27.75 -25.94
N ILE A 285 -15.02 26.56 -26.20
CA ILE A 285 -14.27 25.30 -26.04
C ILE A 285 -12.97 25.32 -26.85
N GLU A 286 -13.02 25.75 -28.13
CA GLU A 286 -11.85 25.85 -28.99
C GLU A 286 -10.80 26.84 -28.46
N LYS A 287 -11.24 27.93 -27.85
CA LYS A 287 -10.35 28.92 -27.24
C LYS A 287 -9.69 28.37 -25.97
N VAL A 288 -10.45 27.67 -25.13
CA VAL A 288 -9.94 27.08 -23.88
C VAL A 288 -9.00 25.91 -24.18
N ARG A 289 -9.27 25.06 -25.20
CA ARG A 289 -8.34 24.03 -25.66
C ARG A 289 -6.94 24.58 -25.89
N LYS A 290 -6.82 25.63 -26.69
CA LYS A 290 -5.54 26.28 -26.99
C LYS A 290 -4.85 26.90 -25.77
N THR A 291 -5.59 27.05 -24.67
CA THR A 291 -5.07 27.59 -23.40
C THR A 291 -4.64 26.50 -22.44
N ILE A 292 -5.22 25.30 -22.50
CA ILE A 292 -4.87 24.16 -21.62
C ILE A 292 -3.45 23.68 -21.91
N LEU A 293 -3.13 23.42 -23.18
CA LEU A 293 -1.81 22.93 -23.58
C LEU A 293 -1.08 23.97 -24.43
N ILE A 294 0.23 24.07 -24.24
CA ILE A 294 1.15 24.82 -25.09
C ILE A 294 2.25 23.88 -25.55
N ASN A 295 2.39 23.71 -26.86
CA ASN A 295 3.37 22.78 -27.45
C ASN A 295 3.25 21.36 -26.88
N GLY A 296 2.05 20.87 -26.65
CA GLY A 296 1.77 19.53 -26.13
C GLY A 296 2.02 19.34 -24.62
N ALA A 297 2.39 20.39 -23.90
CA ALA A 297 2.59 20.36 -22.46
C ALA A 297 1.57 21.24 -21.71
N LEU A 298 1.24 20.88 -20.47
CA LEU A 298 0.36 21.69 -19.63
C LEU A 298 0.87 23.13 -19.53
N ASN A 299 -0.03 24.08 -19.82
CA ASN A 299 0.26 25.49 -19.69
C ASN A 299 0.47 25.88 -18.21
N ALA A 300 1.70 26.11 -17.82
CA ALA A 300 2.05 26.47 -16.44
C ALA A 300 1.38 27.77 -15.94
N LYS A 301 0.84 28.61 -16.84
CA LYS A 301 0.16 29.84 -16.46
C LYS A 301 -1.26 29.65 -15.94
N ILE A 302 -1.92 28.52 -16.29
CA ILE A 302 -3.27 28.23 -15.79
C ILE A 302 -3.26 27.47 -14.46
N VAL A 303 -2.13 26.88 -14.09
CA VAL A 303 -2.02 26.07 -12.88
C VAL A 303 -2.32 26.92 -11.65
N GLY A 304 -3.30 26.48 -10.86
CA GLY A 304 -3.72 27.16 -9.63
C GLY A 304 -4.40 28.52 -9.83
N GLN A 305 -4.80 28.86 -11.05
CA GLN A 305 -5.53 30.10 -11.33
C GLN A 305 -7.04 29.91 -11.16
N LYS A 306 -7.76 31.00 -10.92
CA LYS A 306 -9.22 30.99 -10.85
C LYS A 306 -9.84 30.74 -12.23
N ALA A 307 -11.03 30.18 -12.29
CA ALA A 307 -11.74 29.89 -13.53
C ALA A 307 -11.92 31.16 -14.41
N ALA A 308 -12.30 32.29 -13.81
CA ALA A 308 -12.45 33.54 -14.52
C ALA A 308 -11.12 34.05 -15.15
N THR A 309 -10.00 33.90 -14.44
CA THR A 309 -8.66 34.26 -14.96
C THR A 309 -8.27 33.39 -16.16
N ILE A 310 -8.58 32.08 -16.11
CA ILE A 310 -8.31 31.16 -17.22
C ILE A 310 -9.20 31.50 -18.43
N ALA A 311 -10.47 31.81 -18.19
CA ALA A 311 -11.39 32.27 -19.23
C ALA A 311 -10.87 33.54 -19.92
N GLU A 312 -10.41 34.52 -19.15
CA GLU A 312 -9.80 35.75 -19.67
C GLU A 312 -8.58 35.47 -20.55
N MET A 313 -7.67 34.60 -20.08
CA MET A 313 -6.50 34.13 -20.85
C MET A 313 -6.90 33.48 -22.18
N ALA A 314 -8.04 32.80 -22.22
CA ALA A 314 -8.59 32.15 -23.41
C ALA A 314 -9.39 33.13 -24.29
N GLY A 315 -9.60 34.37 -23.87
CA GLY A 315 -10.47 35.32 -24.57
C GLY A 315 -11.95 34.95 -24.49
N VAL A 316 -12.37 34.42 -23.34
CA VAL A 316 -13.77 34.05 -23.02
C VAL A 316 -14.24 34.91 -21.85
N THR A 317 -15.44 35.45 -21.94
CA THR A 317 -16.04 36.24 -20.86
C THR A 317 -17.00 35.41 -20.06
N VAL A 318 -16.74 35.29 -18.74
CA VAL A 318 -17.57 34.56 -17.79
C VAL A 318 -17.85 35.41 -16.54
N PRO A 319 -18.86 35.09 -15.72
CA PRO A 319 -19.06 35.76 -14.44
C PRO A 319 -17.81 35.63 -13.54
N ALA A 320 -17.48 36.68 -12.79
CA ALA A 320 -16.27 36.72 -11.95
C ALA A 320 -16.25 35.63 -10.87
N GLU A 321 -17.41 35.22 -10.39
CA GLU A 321 -17.63 34.18 -9.38
C GLU A 321 -17.69 32.76 -9.96
N THR A 322 -17.44 32.59 -11.26
CA THR A 322 -17.41 31.25 -11.89
C THR A 322 -16.47 30.33 -11.18
N LYS A 323 -17.00 29.18 -10.73
CA LYS A 323 -16.23 28.20 -9.95
C LYS A 323 -15.39 27.28 -10.83
N ILE A 324 -15.99 26.76 -11.90
CA ILE A 324 -15.35 25.80 -12.81
C ILE A 324 -15.77 26.11 -14.24
N LEU A 325 -14.83 26.04 -15.18
CA LEU A 325 -15.10 26.03 -16.61
C LEU A 325 -15.32 24.57 -17.05
N ILE A 326 -16.48 24.26 -17.58
CA ILE A 326 -16.82 22.88 -18.01
C ILE A 326 -16.88 22.85 -19.54
N GLY A 327 -16.05 22.00 -20.14
CA GLY A 327 -16.11 21.66 -21.57
C GLY A 327 -16.88 20.36 -21.77
N GLU A 328 -18.00 20.44 -22.51
CA GLU A 328 -18.69 19.24 -23.00
C GLU A 328 -17.95 18.71 -24.22
N VAL A 329 -17.22 17.62 -24.06
CA VAL A 329 -16.36 17.03 -25.09
C VAL A 329 -16.71 15.55 -25.29
N GLU A 330 -16.44 15.02 -26.48
CA GLU A 330 -16.82 13.64 -26.84
C GLU A 330 -15.63 12.68 -26.76
N SER A 331 -14.45 13.14 -27.20
CA SER A 331 -13.26 12.30 -27.25
C SER A 331 -12.58 12.20 -25.89
N VAL A 332 -12.29 10.98 -25.46
CA VAL A 332 -11.46 10.67 -24.29
C VAL A 332 -10.01 10.36 -24.66
N ASP A 333 -9.68 10.42 -25.95
CA ASP A 333 -8.32 10.23 -26.47
C ASP A 333 -7.40 11.38 -26.04
N ILE A 334 -6.13 11.07 -25.80
CA ILE A 334 -5.14 12.06 -25.33
C ILE A 334 -4.86 13.19 -26.34
N SER A 335 -5.31 13.06 -27.59
CA SER A 335 -5.28 14.18 -28.55
C SER A 335 -6.30 15.28 -28.24
N GLU A 336 -7.28 15.04 -27.36
CA GLU A 336 -8.20 16.03 -26.84
C GLU A 336 -7.57 16.73 -25.63
N GLU A 337 -7.35 18.03 -25.68
CA GLU A 337 -6.71 18.80 -24.61
C GLU A 337 -7.47 18.73 -23.28
N PHE A 338 -8.81 18.64 -23.33
CA PHE A 338 -9.62 18.45 -22.12
C PHE A 338 -9.43 17.07 -21.47
N ALA A 339 -8.88 16.09 -22.17
CA ALA A 339 -8.58 14.77 -21.61
C ALA A 339 -7.32 14.75 -20.71
N HIS A 340 -6.51 15.81 -20.73
CA HIS A 340 -5.28 15.93 -19.93
C HIS A 340 -5.51 16.36 -18.49
N GLU A 341 -4.49 16.18 -17.63
CA GLU A 341 -4.40 16.85 -16.34
C GLU A 341 -4.29 18.37 -16.53
N LYS A 342 -5.06 19.13 -15.75
CA LYS A 342 -5.14 20.60 -15.91
C LYS A 342 -4.69 21.40 -14.68
N LEU A 343 -4.65 20.77 -13.49
CA LEU A 343 -4.27 21.40 -12.21
C LEU A 343 -4.90 22.78 -12.00
N SER A 344 -6.16 22.92 -12.39
CA SER A 344 -6.90 24.17 -12.43
C SER A 344 -8.41 23.86 -12.44
N PRO A 345 -9.29 24.85 -12.16
CA PRO A 345 -10.74 24.66 -12.20
C PRO A 345 -11.30 24.62 -13.64
N VAL A 346 -10.74 23.75 -14.46
CA VAL A 346 -11.22 23.38 -15.79
C VAL A 346 -11.54 21.88 -15.78
N LEU A 347 -12.75 21.50 -16.19
CA LEU A 347 -13.27 20.14 -16.12
C LEU A 347 -13.80 19.70 -17.49
N ALA A 348 -13.45 18.48 -17.92
CA ALA A 348 -14.12 17.84 -19.05
C ALA A 348 -15.41 17.18 -18.57
N MET A 349 -16.49 17.26 -19.35
CA MET A 349 -17.72 16.51 -19.10
C MET A 349 -18.07 15.67 -20.30
N TYR A 350 -18.15 14.36 -20.05
CA TYR A 350 -18.48 13.32 -21.04
C TYR A 350 -19.87 12.76 -20.78
N LYS A 351 -20.55 12.39 -21.87
CA LYS A 351 -21.80 11.64 -21.81
C LYS A 351 -21.52 10.17 -22.03
N ALA A 352 -22.15 9.30 -21.26
CA ALA A 352 -22.09 7.85 -21.43
C ALA A 352 -23.48 7.27 -21.66
N LYS A 353 -23.58 6.29 -22.58
CA LYS A 353 -24.84 5.62 -22.91
C LYS A 353 -25.37 4.75 -21.75
N ASN A 354 -24.46 4.14 -21.02
CA ASN A 354 -24.72 3.28 -19.88
C ASN A 354 -23.46 3.22 -18.98
N PHE A 355 -23.54 2.47 -17.89
CA PHE A 355 -22.43 2.32 -16.94
C PHE A 355 -21.17 1.73 -17.57
N ASP A 356 -21.31 0.74 -18.47
CA ASP A 356 -20.19 0.11 -19.13
C ASP A 356 -19.41 1.09 -20.03
N ASP A 357 -20.11 1.92 -20.77
CA ASP A 357 -19.51 2.99 -21.57
C ASP A 357 -18.82 4.03 -20.69
N ALA A 358 -19.41 4.35 -19.52
CA ALA A 358 -18.78 5.27 -18.57
C ALA A 358 -17.47 4.70 -18.00
N VAL A 359 -17.46 3.43 -17.61
CA VAL A 359 -16.27 2.75 -17.11
C VAL A 359 -15.19 2.66 -18.20
N ALA A 360 -15.57 2.34 -19.44
CA ALA A 360 -14.64 2.28 -20.56
C ALA A 360 -13.97 3.64 -20.84
N LYS A 361 -14.74 4.73 -20.82
CA LYS A 361 -14.22 6.11 -20.95
C LYS A 361 -13.27 6.48 -19.81
N ALA A 362 -13.65 6.18 -18.57
CA ALA A 362 -12.80 6.43 -17.40
C ALA A 362 -11.49 5.62 -17.46
N ALA A 363 -11.56 4.36 -17.85
CA ALA A 363 -10.38 3.51 -18.01
C ALA A 363 -9.43 4.02 -19.10
N GLN A 364 -9.96 4.51 -20.24
CA GLN A 364 -9.16 5.11 -21.30
C GLN A 364 -8.45 6.39 -20.84
N LEU A 365 -9.17 7.28 -20.15
CA LEU A 365 -8.58 8.50 -19.58
C LEU A 365 -7.44 8.22 -18.60
N VAL A 366 -7.55 7.15 -17.81
CA VAL A 366 -6.48 6.70 -16.91
C VAL A 366 -5.32 6.10 -17.71
N ALA A 367 -5.61 5.31 -18.74
CA ALA A 367 -4.59 4.69 -19.57
C ALA A 367 -3.71 5.73 -20.30
N ASP A 368 -4.33 6.76 -20.85
CA ASP A 368 -3.65 7.79 -21.63
C ASP A 368 -3.03 8.89 -20.77
N GLY A 369 -3.69 9.23 -19.66
CA GLY A 369 -3.28 10.33 -18.76
C GLY A 369 -2.35 9.93 -17.62
N GLY A 370 -2.03 8.64 -17.48
CA GLY A 370 -1.17 8.08 -16.46
C GLY A 370 -1.92 7.16 -15.47
N TYR A 371 -1.49 5.91 -15.45
CA TYR A 371 -2.03 4.88 -14.56
C TYR A 371 -1.72 5.13 -13.07
N GLY A 372 -2.50 4.52 -12.22
CA GLY A 372 -2.18 4.25 -10.83
C GLY A 372 -2.55 5.37 -9.85
N HIS A 373 -3.02 6.54 -10.29
CA HIS A 373 -3.27 7.64 -9.35
C HIS A 373 -4.61 7.45 -8.59
N THR A 374 -5.69 8.00 -9.06
CA THR A 374 -6.99 8.03 -8.36
C THR A 374 -8.13 7.97 -9.37
N SER A 375 -9.25 7.38 -8.98
CA SER A 375 -10.53 7.42 -9.69
C SER A 375 -11.68 7.57 -8.71
N SER A 376 -12.80 8.18 -9.14
CA SER A 376 -13.97 8.41 -8.31
C SER A 376 -15.24 7.86 -8.97
N LEU A 377 -16.12 7.33 -8.13
CA LEU A 377 -17.44 6.85 -8.54
C LEU A 377 -18.50 7.37 -7.56
N TYR A 378 -19.51 8.04 -8.10
CA TYR A 378 -20.70 8.47 -7.38
C TYR A 378 -21.85 7.55 -7.77
N ILE A 379 -22.37 6.80 -6.79
CA ILE A 379 -23.29 5.69 -6.99
C ILE A 379 -24.08 5.39 -5.71
N ASN A 380 -25.24 4.76 -5.82
CA ASN A 380 -25.88 4.15 -4.66
C ASN A 380 -25.02 2.95 -4.20
N VAL A 381 -24.66 2.92 -2.92
CA VAL A 381 -23.80 1.86 -2.34
C VAL A 381 -24.40 0.43 -2.40
N ASN A 382 -25.68 0.31 -2.72
CA ASN A 382 -26.33 -0.98 -2.94
C ASN A 382 -26.12 -1.55 -4.35
N GLU A 383 -25.58 -0.78 -5.28
CA GLU A 383 -25.24 -1.19 -6.65
C GLU A 383 -23.88 -1.93 -6.67
N THR A 384 -23.78 -3.02 -5.91
CA THR A 384 -22.53 -3.74 -5.67
C THR A 384 -21.89 -4.29 -6.95
N GLU A 385 -22.68 -4.82 -7.88
CA GLU A 385 -22.18 -5.35 -9.16
C GLU A 385 -21.51 -4.26 -10.02
N LYS A 386 -22.07 -3.06 -10.02
CA LYS A 386 -21.46 -1.91 -10.72
C LYS A 386 -20.16 -1.46 -10.03
N MET A 387 -20.16 -1.43 -8.69
CA MET A 387 -18.94 -1.10 -7.93
C MET A 387 -17.84 -2.12 -8.18
N ASP A 388 -18.13 -3.42 -8.04
CA ASP A 388 -17.18 -4.50 -8.30
C ASP A 388 -16.60 -4.41 -9.73
N LYS A 389 -17.44 -4.11 -10.72
CA LYS A 389 -17.00 -3.92 -12.10
C LYS A 389 -16.05 -2.73 -12.26
N PHE A 390 -16.37 -1.59 -11.63
CA PHE A 390 -15.53 -0.41 -11.65
C PHE A 390 -14.17 -0.72 -10.98
N GLU A 391 -14.18 -1.32 -9.79
CA GLU A 391 -13.00 -1.69 -9.03
C GLU A 391 -12.09 -2.65 -9.80
N ALA A 392 -12.66 -3.66 -10.46
CA ALA A 392 -11.93 -4.62 -11.27
C ALA A 392 -11.30 -4.01 -12.54
N THR A 393 -11.92 -2.96 -13.08
CA THR A 393 -11.50 -2.35 -14.36
C THR A 393 -10.47 -1.26 -14.17
N MET A 394 -10.61 -0.43 -13.11
CA MET A 394 -9.78 0.76 -12.94
C MET A 394 -8.38 0.43 -12.44
N LYS A 395 -7.37 0.81 -13.22
CA LYS A 395 -5.95 0.68 -12.84
C LYS A 395 -5.48 1.91 -12.05
N THR A 396 -6.12 2.16 -10.92
CA THR A 396 -5.80 3.25 -9.99
C THR A 396 -5.61 2.69 -8.57
N CYS A 397 -4.66 3.23 -7.83
CA CYS A 397 -4.34 2.78 -6.47
C CYS A 397 -5.32 3.30 -5.41
N ARG A 398 -6.13 4.28 -5.78
CA ARG A 398 -7.19 4.85 -4.93
C ARG A 398 -8.48 4.94 -5.73
N ILE A 399 -9.47 4.21 -5.27
CA ILE A 399 -10.84 4.26 -5.79
C ILE A 399 -11.71 4.88 -4.70
N LEU A 400 -12.33 6.02 -5.01
CA LEU A 400 -13.09 6.80 -4.05
C LEU A 400 -14.58 6.74 -4.38
N ILE A 401 -15.37 6.22 -3.47
CA ILE A 401 -16.82 6.11 -3.63
C ILE A 401 -17.50 7.26 -2.88
N ASN A 402 -18.34 8.03 -3.58
CA ASN A 402 -19.12 9.14 -3.03
C ASN A 402 -18.30 10.15 -2.21
N THR A 403 -17.07 10.41 -2.64
CA THR A 403 -16.08 11.19 -1.88
C THR A 403 -15.40 12.22 -2.78
N PRO A 404 -15.23 13.49 -2.32
CA PRO A 404 -14.44 14.49 -3.04
C PRO A 404 -13.01 13.99 -3.25
N SER A 405 -12.53 13.91 -4.49
CA SER A 405 -11.30 13.19 -4.80
C SER A 405 -10.04 13.86 -4.25
N SER A 406 -9.96 15.18 -4.29
CA SER A 406 -8.80 15.92 -3.74
C SER A 406 -8.55 15.61 -2.27
N GLN A 407 -9.58 15.77 -1.45
CA GLN A 407 -9.50 15.60 -0.01
C GLN A 407 -9.53 14.12 0.38
N GLY A 408 -10.34 13.31 -0.30
CA GLY A 408 -10.41 11.87 -0.04
C GLY A 408 -9.11 11.15 -0.40
N GLY A 409 -8.49 11.51 -1.53
CA GLY A 409 -7.27 10.85 -2.01
C GLY A 409 -6.05 11.06 -1.12
N ILE A 410 -5.93 12.22 -0.47
CA ILE A 410 -4.83 12.48 0.46
C ILE A 410 -4.97 11.72 1.80
N GLY A 411 -6.15 11.18 2.10
CA GLY A 411 -6.40 10.32 3.26
C GLY A 411 -6.86 11.06 4.51
N ASP A 412 -7.34 10.29 5.49
CA ASP A 412 -7.77 10.68 6.85
C ASP A 412 -8.99 11.63 6.96
N LEU A 413 -9.32 12.39 5.93
CA LEU A 413 -10.43 13.36 5.99
C LEU A 413 -11.81 12.69 5.85
N TYR A 414 -11.95 11.73 4.94
CA TYR A 414 -13.21 11.01 4.68
C TYR A 414 -13.14 9.52 5.02
N ASN A 415 -11.93 8.98 5.13
CA ASN A 415 -11.69 7.61 5.56
C ASN A 415 -10.45 7.55 6.45
N PHE A 416 -10.63 7.34 7.74
CA PHE A 416 -9.57 7.34 8.76
C PHE A 416 -8.57 6.16 8.63
N LYS A 417 -8.86 5.17 7.80
CA LYS A 417 -7.94 4.05 7.51
C LYS A 417 -7.04 4.34 6.32
N LEU A 418 -7.39 5.28 5.47
CA LEU A 418 -6.51 5.75 4.41
C LEU A 418 -5.50 6.73 5.01
N ALA A 419 -4.23 6.34 5.02
CA ALA A 419 -3.16 7.10 5.68
C ALA A 419 -3.02 8.52 5.08
N PRO A 420 -2.84 9.57 5.92
CA PRO A 420 -2.64 10.92 5.43
C PRO A 420 -1.30 11.05 4.70
N SER A 421 -1.34 11.60 3.50
CA SER A 421 -0.15 11.77 2.66
C SER A 421 -0.31 12.90 1.65
N LEU A 422 0.81 13.56 1.36
CA LEU A 422 0.96 14.46 0.22
C LEU A 422 1.87 13.86 -0.87
N THR A 423 2.09 12.53 -0.81
CA THR A 423 2.82 11.76 -1.83
C THR A 423 2.01 10.48 -2.10
N LEU A 424 1.27 10.49 -3.20
CA LEU A 424 0.26 9.48 -3.52
C LEU A 424 0.83 8.47 -4.50
N GLY A 425 1.37 7.36 -4.01
CA GLY A 425 1.98 6.32 -4.84
C GLY A 425 1.02 5.75 -5.88
N CYS A 426 1.54 5.52 -7.09
CA CYS A 426 0.76 5.06 -8.25
C CYS A 426 1.05 3.60 -8.63
N GLY A 427 1.83 2.88 -7.82
CA GLY A 427 2.19 1.49 -8.05
C GLY A 427 2.94 1.25 -9.36
N SER A 428 3.14 -0.01 -9.69
CA SER A 428 3.79 -0.41 -10.94
C SER A 428 3.02 0.08 -12.18
N TRP A 429 1.72 0.24 -12.09
CA TRP A 429 0.90 0.80 -13.17
C TRP A 429 1.34 2.21 -13.55
N GLY A 430 1.63 3.05 -12.56
CA GLY A 430 2.14 4.42 -12.76
C GLY A 430 3.67 4.52 -12.79
N GLY A 431 4.38 3.38 -12.93
CA GLY A 431 5.85 3.35 -12.91
C GLY A 431 6.45 3.74 -11.54
N ASN A 432 5.71 3.51 -10.45
CA ASN A 432 6.15 3.83 -9.10
C ASN A 432 6.47 2.56 -8.29
N SER A 433 7.33 2.70 -7.29
CA SER A 433 7.71 1.63 -6.35
C SER A 433 6.69 1.41 -5.22
N VAL A 434 5.73 2.31 -5.05
CA VAL A 434 4.71 2.29 -3.98
C VAL A 434 3.32 2.50 -4.57
N SER A 435 2.35 1.69 -4.17
CA SER A 435 0.95 1.72 -4.63
C SER A 435 -0.03 2.35 -3.62
N GLU A 436 0.47 2.95 -2.55
CA GLU A 436 -0.36 3.50 -1.48
C GLU A 436 0.08 4.91 -1.09
N ASN A 437 -0.66 5.52 -0.17
CA ASN A 437 -0.29 6.79 0.42
C ASN A 437 1.03 6.63 1.18
N VAL A 438 2.05 7.38 0.77
CA VAL A 438 3.39 7.29 1.38
C VAL A 438 3.33 7.82 2.81
N GLY A 439 3.96 7.11 3.73
CA GLY A 439 4.03 7.47 5.14
C GLY A 439 5.29 6.91 5.80
N VAL A 440 5.33 6.90 7.12
CA VAL A 440 6.51 6.52 7.91
C VAL A 440 7.07 5.13 7.58
N LYS A 441 6.23 4.15 7.27
CA LYS A 441 6.68 2.79 6.96
C LYS A 441 7.56 2.69 5.71
N HIS A 442 7.44 3.64 4.78
CA HIS A 442 8.23 3.67 3.54
C HIS A 442 9.63 4.28 3.72
N LEU A 443 9.90 4.85 4.90
CA LEU A 443 11.15 5.47 5.28
C LEU A 443 11.88 4.70 6.37
N LEU A 444 11.59 3.39 6.48
CA LEU A 444 12.18 2.48 7.45
C LEU A 444 12.68 1.22 6.75
N ASN A 445 13.85 0.75 7.17
CA ASN A 445 14.32 -0.59 6.89
C ASN A 445 13.84 -1.54 8.00
N THR A 446 13.38 -2.72 7.63
CA THR A 446 13.01 -3.77 8.58
C THR A 446 14.10 -4.84 8.59
N LYS A 447 14.74 -5.06 9.76
CA LYS A 447 15.61 -6.22 10.00
C LYS A 447 14.76 -7.33 10.60
N THR A 448 14.79 -8.49 9.97
CA THR A 448 14.17 -9.70 10.52
C THR A 448 15.25 -10.58 11.14
N VAL A 449 15.12 -10.86 12.44
CA VAL A 449 15.95 -11.84 13.16
C VAL A 449 15.12 -13.10 13.30
N ALA A 450 15.63 -14.21 12.80
CA ALA A 450 14.99 -15.52 12.87
C ALA A 450 15.92 -16.49 13.62
N GLU A 451 15.45 -17.03 14.73
CA GLU A 451 16.11 -18.10 15.45
C GLU A 451 15.59 -19.45 14.91
N ARG A 452 16.46 -20.47 14.94
CA ARG A 452 16.01 -21.82 14.62
C ARG A 452 14.99 -22.29 15.66
N ARG A 453 13.79 -22.62 15.21
CA ARG A 453 12.70 -23.17 16.02
C ARG A 453 12.09 -24.38 15.33
N GLU A 454 11.55 -25.28 16.12
CA GLU A 454 10.68 -26.34 15.59
C GLU A 454 9.32 -25.72 15.24
N ASN A 455 8.80 -26.06 14.07
CA ASN A 455 7.50 -25.53 13.61
C ASN A 455 6.31 -26.23 14.29
N MET A 456 6.58 -27.12 15.27
CA MET A 456 5.56 -27.85 16.00
C MET A 456 5.23 -27.12 17.31
N LEU A 457 4.04 -26.55 17.41
CA LEU A 457 3.54 -25.88 18.62
C LEU A 457 2.88 -26.84 19.61
N TRP A 458 2.55 -28.05 19.19
CA TRP A 458 1.93 -29.06 20.00
C TRP A 458 2.29 -30.47 19.49
N MET A 459 2.19 -31.43 20.37
CA MET A 459 2.41 -32.84 20.09
C MET A 459 1.20 -33.63 20.61
N ARG A 460 0.66 -34.52 19.79
CA ARG A 460 -0.35 -35.49 20.23
C ARG A 460 0.33 -36.77 20.66
N THR A 461 0.09 -37.19 21.88
CA THR A 461 0.51 -38.52 22.39
C THR A 461 -0.65 -39.51 22.24
N PRO A 462 -0.37 -40.82 22.18
CA PRO A 462 -1.43 -41.82 22.25
C PRO A 462 -2.28 -41.64 23.51
N GLU A 463 -3.56 -41.89 23.39
CA GLU A 463 -4.51 -41.80 24.51
C GLU A 463 -4.15 -42.81 25.60
N LYS A 464 -3.67 -43.99 25.20
CA LYS A 464 -3.19 -45.06 26.12
C LYS A 464 -1.87 -45.65 25.65
N VAL A 465 -1.00 -45.92 26.58
CA VAL A 465 0.26 -46.68 26.39
C VAL A 465 0.29 -47.84 27.36
N TYR A 466 0.33 -49.06 26.84
CA TYR A 466 0.49 -50.29 27.62
C TYR A 466 1.97 -50.64 27.69
N PHE A 467 2.57 -50.53 28.86
CA PHE A 467 3.99 -50.75 29.06
C PHE A 467 4.26 -51.73 30.22
N LYS A 468 4.14 -53.03 29.94
CA LYS A 468 4.47 -54.11 30.89
C LYS A 468 4.58 -55.39 30.11
N LYS A 469 5.48 -56.32 30.56
CA LYS A 469 5.51 -57.67 30.02
C LYS A 469 4.14 -58.33 30.21
N GLY A 470 3.58 -58.89 29.14
CA GLY A 470 2.26 -59.55 29.14
C GLY A 470 1.05 -58.63 29.07
N CYS A 471 1.21 -57.32 28.78
CA CYS A 471 0.07 -56.39 28.63
C CYS A 471 -0.65 -56.48 27.27
N MET A 472 -0.08 -57.13 26.27
CA MET A 472 -0.67 -57.19 24.91
C MET A 472 -2.09 -57.79 24.88
N PRO A 473 -2.39 -58.94 25.57
CA PRO A 473 -3.76 -59.46 25.60
C PRO A 473 -4.77 -58.45 26.17
N VAL A 474 -4.36 -57.67 27.19
CA VAL A 474 -5.22 -56.64 27.81
C VAL A 474 -5.50 -55.50 26.82
N ALA A 475 -4.49 -55.05 26.07
CA ALA A 475 -4.64 -54.04 25.05
C ALA A 475 -5.55 -54.53 23.91
N LEU A 476 -5.44 -55.76 23.49
CA LEU A 476 -6.28 -56.36 22.46
C LEU A 476 -7.73 -56.54 22.90
N ASP A 477 -7.98 -56.85 24.18
CA ASP A 477 -9.36 -56.96 24.72
C ASP A 477 -10.15 -55.66 24.53
N GLU A 478 -9.50 -54.51 24.59
CA GLU A 478 -10.18 -53.22 24.37
C GLU A 478 -10.72 -53.05 22.95
N LEU A 479 -10.10 -53.66 21.94
CA LEU A 479 -10.60 -53.60 20.56
C LEU A 479 -12.03 -54.10 20.44
N GLY A 480 -12.31 -55.24 21.07
CA GLY A 480 -13.67 -55.81 21.06
C GLY A 480 -14.59 -55.25 22.13
N THR A 481 -14.12 -55.16 23.39
CA THR A 481 -14.97 -54.85 24.55
C THR A 481 -15.28 -53.36 24.70
N VAL A 482 -14.35 -52.47 24.34
CA VAL A 482 -14.48 -51.04 24.51
C VAL A 482 -14.76 -50.34 23.17
N MET A 483 -13.95 -50.69 22.14
CA MET A 483 -14.03 -50.04 20.84
C MET A 483 -15.01 -50.70 19.86
N GLY A 484 -15.51 -51.92 20.17
CA GLY A 484 -16.49 -52.62 19.34
C GLY A 484 -16.01 -53.06 17.95
N LYS A 485 -14.70 -53.18 17.77
CA LYS A 485 -14.08 -53.51 16.47
C LYS A 485 -14.41 -54.93 16.03
N LYS A 486 -14.54 -55.15 14.72
CA LYS A 486 -14.97 -56.43 14.13
C LYS A 486 -14.01 -56.97 13.09
N ARG A 487 -13.20 -56.14 12.46
CA ARG A 487 -12.33 -56.50 11.33
C ARG A 487 -10.95 -55.87 11.50
N CYS A 488 -9.95 -56.66 11.82
CA CYS A 488 -8.60 -56.19 12.11
C CYS A 488 -7.63 -56.51 10.96
N PHE A 489 -6.89 -55.49 10.50
CA PHE A 489 -5.80 -55.68 9.55
C PHE A 489 -4.46 -55.57 10.26
N ILE A 490 -3.68 -56.67 10.21
CA ILE A 490 -2.36 -56.75 10.86
C ILE A 490 -1.30 -56.40 9.83
N VAL A 491 -0.42 -55.45 10.15
CA VAL A 491 0.73 -55.05 9.31
C VAL A 491 2.01 -55.45 10.03
N THR A 492 2.88 -56.21 9.38
CA THR A 492 4.14 -56.66 9.96
C THR A 492 5.18 -56.93 8.85
N ASP A 493 6.40 -57.27 9.25
CA ASP A 493 7.43 -57.77 8.33
C ASP A 493 7.41 -59.29 8.20
N SER A 494 8.07 -59.82 7.16
CA SER A 494 8.09 -61.24 6.85
C SER A 494 8.85 -62.07 7.90
N PHE A 495 9.81 -61.48 8.65
CA PHE A 495 10.54 -62.17 9.70
C PHE A 495 9.63 -62.42 10.91
N LEU A 496 8.95 -61.39 11.38
CA LEU A 496 8.04 -61.54 12.54
C LEU A 496 6.88 -62.49 12.21
N TYR A 497 6.34 -62.42 11.01
CA TYR A 497 5.28 -63.32 10.56
C TYR A 497 5.73 -64.80 10.52
N LYS A 498 6.84 -65.09 9.81
CA LYS A 498 7.35 -66.43 9.64
C LYS A 498 7.81 -67.07 10.97
N ASN A 499 8.25 -66.32 11.94
CA ASN A 499 8.64 -66.76 13.25
C ASN A 499 7.49 -66.77 14.28
N GLY A 500 6.25 -66.56 13.84
CA GLY A 500 5.05 -66.70 14.65
C GLY A 500 4.78 -65.63 15.69
N TYR A 501 5.40 -64.41 15.54
CA TYR A 501 5.16 -63.32 16.49
C TYR A 501 3.76 -62.72 16.34
N THR A 502 3.08 -62.93 15.21
CA THR A 502 1.68 -62.53 15.01
C THR A 502 0.70 -63.49 15.67
N LYS A 503 1.08 -64.74 15.87
CA LYS A 503 0.21 -65.83 16.39
C LYS A 503 -0.53 -65.46 17.67
N PRO A 504 0.11 -64.90 18.72
CA PRO A 504 -0.60 -64.50 19.94
C PRO A 504 -1.66 -63.42 19.71
N ILE A 505 -1.47 -62.54 18.69
CA ILE A 505 -2.45 -61.53 18.30
C ILE A 505 -3.62 -62.19 17.57
N GLU A 506 -3.32 -63.01 16.57
CA GLU A 506 -4.30 -63.76 15.79
C GLU A 506 -5.18 -64.62 16.68
N ASP A 507 -4.59 -65.44 17.57
CA ASP A 507 -5.32 -66.27 18.51
C ASP A 507 -6.23 -65.48 19.46
N LYS A 508 -5.78 -64.29 19.87
CA LYS A 508 -6.61 -63.40 20.70
C LYS A 508 -7.75 -62.76 19.94
N LEU A 509 -7.54 -62.37 18.68
CA LEU A 509 -8.61 -61.85 17.81
C LEU A 509 -9.64 -62.93 17.51
N ASP A 510 -9.20 -64.18 17.27
CA ASP A 510 -10.09 -65.35 17.09
C ASP A 510 -10.97 -65.59 18.30
N GLN A 511 -10.39 -65.55 19.51
CA GLN A 511 -11.12 -65.70 20.77
C GLN A 511 -12.22 -64.63 20.95
N MET A 512 -11.99 -63.45 20.43
CA MET A 512 -12.94 -62.33 20.49
C MET A 512 -13.93 -62.31 19.32
N GLY A 513 -13.79 -63.21 18.33
CA GLY A 513 -14.62 -63.24 17.13
C GLY A 513 -14.36 -62.09 16.18
N ILE A 514 -13.17 -61.51 16.22
CA ILE A 514 -12.75 -60.43 15.32
C ILE A 514 -12.10 -61.05 14.08
N VAL A 515 -12.69 -60.82 12.94
CA VAL A 515 -12.15 -61.30 11.65
C VAL A 515 -10.84 -60.57 11.37
N HIS A 516 -9.79 -61.28 11.00
CA HIS A 516 -8.51 -60.65 10.75
C HIS A 516 -7.81 -61.15 9.49
N THR A 517 -6.87 -60.37 8.98
CA THR A 517 -5.90 -60.76 7.97
C THR A 517 -4.56 -60.09 8.23
N CYS A 518 -3.49 -60.69 7.72
CA CYS A 518 -2.13 -60.19 7.95
C CYS A 518 -1.45 -59.83 6.62
N PHE A 519 -0.93 -58.63 6.53
CA PHE A 519 -0.01 -58.18 5.48
C PHE A 519 1.41 -58.24 6.05
N SER A 520 2.20 -59.20 5.58
CA SER A 520 3.53 -59.47 6.11
C SER A 520 4.69 -59.13 5.17
N ASP A 521 4.43 -58.37 4.14
CA ASP A 521 5.42 -57.98 3.13
C ASP A 521 5.94 -56.55 3.30
N VAL A 522 6.25 -56.20 4.57
CA VAL A 522 6.90 -54.92 4.88
C VAL A 522 8.41 -55.10 4.90
N ALA A 523 9.12 -54.45 3.96
CA ALA A 523 10.58 -54.43 3.98
C ALA A 523 11.14 -53.43 4.99
N PRO A 524 12.40 -53.56 5.44
CA PRO A 524 13.12 -52.47 6.09
C PRO A 524 13.10 -51.23 5.18
N ASP A 525 12.86 -50.05 5.76
CA ASP A 525 12.66 -48.82 5.02
C ASP A 525 11.58 -48.95 3.92
N PRO A 526 10.30 -49.05 4.31
CA PRO A 526 9.24 -49.42 3.38
C PRO A 526 9.05 -48.39 2.27
N SER A 527 8.98 -48.89 1.03
CA SER A 527 8.73 -48.03 -0.12
C SER A 527 7.25 -47.65 -0.24
N LEU A 528 6.99 -46.56 -0.94
CA LEU A 528 5.61 -46.16 -1.28
C LEU A 528 4.88 -47.26 -2.08
N ALA A 529 5.58 -48.03 -2.88
CA ALA A 529 5.01 -49.16 -3.62
C ALA A 529 4.49 -50.27 -2.68
N SER A 530 5.24 -50.62 -1.63
CA SER A 530 4.80 -51.55 -0.59
C SER A 530 3.59 -51.01 0.18
N ALA A 531 3.61 -49.74 0.56
CA ALA A 531 2.48 -49.11 1.22
C ALA A 531 1.19 -49.08 0.34
N LYS A 532 1.33 -48.80 -0.97
CA LYS A 532 0.20 -48.87 -1.92
C LYS A 532 -0.34 -50.31 -2.07
N ALA A 533 0.53 -51.33 -2.07
CA ALA A 533 0.11 -52.71 -2.11
C ALA A 533 -0.67 -53.09 -0.85
N GLY A 534 -0.21 -52.69 0.32
CA GLY A 534 -0.91 -52.90 1.60
C GLY A 534 -2.24 -52.16 1.67
N ALA A 535 -2.31 -50.90 1.22
CA ALA A 535 -3.56 -50.14 1.15
C ALA A 535 -4.59 -50.77 0.21
N LYS A 536 -4.15 -51.34 -0.93
CA LYS A 536 -5.02 -52.12 -1.82
C LYS A 536 -5.56 -53.40 -1.12
N ALA A 537 -4.73 -54.08 -0.33
CA ALA A 537 -5.16 -55.24 0.46
C ALA A 537 -6.15 -54.81 1.57
N MET A 538 -5.93 -53.66 2.22
CA MET A 538 -6.89 -53.06 3.17
C MET A 538 -8.24 -52.78 2.51
N THR A 539 -8.22 -52.17 1.33
CA THR A 539 -9.45 -51.87 0.59
C THR A 539 -10.26 -53.14 0.27
N ALA A 540 -9.57 -54.21 -0.09
CA ALA A 540 -10.22 -55.51 -0.35
C ALA A 540 -10.75 -56.19 0.91
N PHE A 541 -10.13 -55.98 2.06
CA PHE A 541 -10.51 -56.58 3.35
C PHE A 541 -11.52 -55.73 4.12
N GLU A 542 -11.54 -54.42 3.94
CA GLU A 542 -12.39 -53.44 4.64
C GLU A 542 -12.27 -53.51 6.17
N PRO A 543 -11.07 -53.25 6.75
CA PRO A 543 -10.88 -53.27 8.20
C PRO A 543 -11.55 -52.06 8.88
N ASP A 544 -11.91 -52.23 10.14
CA ASP A 544 -12.33 -51.16 11.06
C ASP A 544 -11.28 -50.88 12.16
N CYS A 545 -10.20 -51.66 12.18
CA CYS A 545 -8.99 -51.39 12.98
C CYS A 545 -7.73 -51.96 12.32
N ILE A 546 -6.58 -51.36 12.66
CA ILE A 546 -5.27 -51.76 12.16
C ILE A 546 -4.33 -52.00 13.33
N ILE A 547 -3.59 -53.08 13.29
CA ILE A 547 -2.50 -53.41 14.23
C ILE A 547 -1.19 -53.44 13.46
N ALA A 548 -0.25 -52.55 13.78
CA ALA A 548 1.10 -52.61 13.23
C ALA A 548 2.02 -53.26 14.26
N LEU A 549 2.51 -54.46 13.96
CA LEU A 549 3.42 -55.23 14.81
C LEU A 549 4.84 -55.11 14.27
N GLY A 550 5.74 -54.48 15.01
CA GLY A 550 7.16 -54.42 14.64
C GLY A 550 7.85 -53.17 15.15
N GLY A 551 8.98 -52.86 14.53
CA GLY A 551 9.72 -51.62 14.73
C GLY A 551 9.17 -50.47 13.86
N GLY A 552 9.98 -49.41 13.67
CA GLY A 552 9.60 -48.24 12.91
C GLY A 552 9.05 -48.57 11.51
N SER A 553 9.70 -49.46 10.77
CA SER A 553 9.28 -49.81 9.39
C SER A 553 7.84 -50.33 9.32
N ALA A 554 7.45 -51.26 10.20
CA ALA A 554 6.09 -51.80 10.22
C ALA A 554 5.06 -50.77 10.67
N MET A 555 5.40 -49.94 11.67
CA MET A 555 4.52 -48.87 12.16
C MET A 555 4.34 -47.78 11.11
N ASP A 556 5.40 -47.35 10.43
CA ASP A 556 5.33 -46.31 9.42
C ASP A 556 4.61 -46.81 8.17
N ALA A 557 4.88 -48.04 7.72
CA ALA A 557 4.11 -48.67 6.65
C ALA A 557 2.62 -48.73 6.99
N GLY A 558 2.26 -49.14 8.21
CA GLY A 558 0.87 -49.18 8.66
C GLY A 558 0.18 -47.84 8.65
N LYS A 559 0.87 -46.78 9.06
CA LYS A 559 0.34 -45.38 8.99
C LYS A 559 0.11 -44.93 7.56
N VAL A 560 1.08 -45.18 6.66
CA VAL A 560 0.95 -44.81 5.25
C VAL A 560 -0.16 -45.61 4.56
N MET A 561 -0.25 -46.92 4.83
CA MET A 561 -1.33 -47.77 4.34
C MET A 561 -2.69 -47.28 4.84
N TRP A 562 -2.80 -46.91 6.12
CA TRP A 562 -4.01 -46.35 6.69
C TRP A 562 -4.39 -45.03 6.00
N MET A 563 -3.44 -44.11 5.83
CA MET A 563 -3.70 -42.83 5.14
C MET A 563 -4.25 -43.07 3.72
N LEU A 564 -3.62 -43.94 2.94
CA LEU A 564 -4.07 -44.26 1.58
C LEU A 564 -5.40 -45.02 1.55
N TYR A 565 -5.72 -45.81 2.58
CA TYR A 565 -7.01 -46.47 2.73
C TYR A 565 -8.15 -45.50 3.01
N GLU A 566 -7.90 -44.49 3.86
CA GLU A 566 -8.87 -43.45 4.19
C GLU A 566 -9.02 -42.43 3.05
N ASN A 567 -7.94 -42.12 2.34
CA ASN A 567 -7.87 -41.11 1.28
C ASN A 567 -7.17 -41.69 0.03
N PRO A 568 -7.89 -42.47 -0.78
CA PRO A 568 -7.31 -43.16 -1.95
C PRO A 568 -6.68 -42.24 -3.01
N ASP A 569 -7.15 -41.01 -3.07
CA ASP A 569 -6.69 -40.01 -4.04
C ASP A 569 -5.54 -39.14 -3.51
N ALA A 570 -5.11 -39.34 -2.25
CA ALA A 570 -4.02 -38.58 -1.68
C ALA A 570 -2.68 -38.94 -2.33
N ASP A 571 -1.87 -37.91 -2.60
CA ASP A 571 -0.50 -38.12 -3.06
C ASP A 571 0.52 -38.03 -1.88
N PHE A 572 1.80 -38.25 -2.18
CA PHE A 572 2.84 -38.23 -1.16
C PHE A 572 3.07 -36.82 -0.59
N SER A 573 2.74 -35.77 -1.31
CA SER A 573 2.88 -34.38 -0.85
C SER A 573 1.88 -34.05 0.25
N ASP A 574 0.70 -34.67 0.23
CA ASP A 574 -0.32 -34.47 1.27
C ASP A 574 0.13 -34.96 2.65
N MET A 575 1.07 -35.93 2.68
CA MET A 575 1.64 -36.47 3.93
C MET A 575 2.58 -35.51 4.65
N SER A 576 3.02 -34.45 3.99
CA SER A 576 3.89 -33.43 4.60
C SER A 576 3.11 -32.36 5.39
N MET A 577 1.79 -32.43 5.42
CA MET A 577 0.93 -31.51 6.15
C MET A 577 0.94 -31.81 7.65
N ASP A 578 1.37 -30.86 8.45
CA ASP A 578 1.58 -31.02 9.90
C ASP A 578 0.31 -31.35 10.71
N PHE A 579 -0.86 -31.07 10.19
CA PHE A 579 -2.14 -31.17 10.92
C PHE A 579 -3.21 -31.95 10.16
N LEU A 580 -2.80 -32.86 9.29
CA LEU A 580 -3.74 -33.70 8.53
C LEU A 580 -4.50 -34.65 9.45
N ASP A 581 -5.82 -34.52 9.52
CA ASP A 581 -6.67 -35.54 10.15
C ASP A 581 -7.17 -36.51 9.08
N ILE A 582 -6.62 -37.70 9.09
CA ILE A 582 -6.87 -38.73 8.09
C ILE A 582 -7.98 -39.72 8.48
N ARG A 583 -8.53 -39.60 9.69
CA ARG A 583 -9.51 -40.56 10.22
C ARG A 583 -10.88 -40.36 9.57
N LYS A 584 -11.34 -41.37 8.82
CA LYS A 584 -12.67 -41.42 8.21
C LYS A 584 -13.37 -42.73 8.41
N ARG A 585 -12.61 -43.86 8.47
CA ARG A 585 -13.14 -45.21 8.47
C ARG A 585 -12.64 -46.06 9.65
N VAL A 586 -11.50 -45.74 10.23
CA VAL A 586 -10.84 -46.50 11.29
C VAL A 586 -10.75 -45.72 12.60
#